data_0d6ebf7d9f3e60eac199adcd89e87658
#
_entry.id   0d6ebf7d9f3e60eac199adcd89e87658
#
_cell.length_a   1.000
_cell.length_b   1.000
_cell.length_c   1.000
_cell.angle_alpha   90.00
_cell.angle_beta   90.00
_cell.angle_gamma   90.00
#
_symmetry.space_group_name_H-M   'P 1'
#
loop_
_entity.id
_entity.type
_entity.pdbx_description
1 polymer ?
#
loop_
_entity_poly.entity_id
_entity_poly.type
_entity_poly.pdbx_seq_one_letter_code
_entity_poly.pdbx_strand_id
1 'polypeptide(L)'
;MNRSFIKILTALFACFMETSNFRVVDAKEHESRSSSNLSPSDFLDSLMGRTSGYDARIRPNFKGPPVNVTCNIFINSFGSVTETTMDYRVNIFLRQKWNDPRLAYSKYPDSSLDLDPSMLDSIWKPDLFFANEKGANFHDVTTDNKLLRIFKDGTVLYSIRLTLILSCPMDLKNFPMDVQTCTMQLESFGYTMNDLIFEWLENGAVQVSDGLTLPQFIMRDEKELGNCTKHYNTGRFTCIEVKFHLERQMGYYLIQMYIPSLLIVILSWVSFWINMDAAPARVALGITTVLTMTTQSSGSRASLPKVSYVKAIDIWMAVCLLFVFAALLEYAGVNFVSRQQKEFLRLRRRQRRNHKDDDMREGRFNFSGYSMSQCLPMKDGSAVKNAAPAPNPQPPAPKDIDTMRKKFVDRAKRIDTISRAAFPLAFLIFNIFYWITYKIIRHEDIHKE
;
A
#
# COMPACT_ATOMS: atom_id res chain seq x y z
N MET A 1 53.94 35.55 18.14
CA MET A 1 53.74 35.28 16.70
C MET A 1 55.09 34.83 16.15
N ASN A 2 55.16 33.56 15.76
CA ASN A 2 56.38 32.77 15.70
C ASN A 2 57.17 33.06 14.39
N ARG A 3 58.45 33.41 14.49
CA ARG A 3 59.36 33.70 13.34
C ARG A 3 59.45 32.56 12.31
N SER A 4 59.03 31.33 12.67
CA SER A 4 58.96 30.18 11.75
C SER A 4 57.78 30.25 10.75
N PHE A 5 56.68 30.92 11.11
CA PHE A 5 55.51 31.04 10.24
C PHE A 5 55.71 32.03 9.06
N ILE A 6 56.52 33.08 9.32
CA ILE A 6 56.88 34.08 8.31
C ILE A 6 57.86 33.48 7.28
N LYS A 7 58.79 32.60 7.70
CA LYS A 7 59.70 31.92 6.79
C LYS A 7 59.04 30.92 5.86
N ILE A 8 57.97 30.25 6.35
CA ILE A 8 57.18 29.33 5.50
C ILE A 8 56.35 30.11 4.49
N LEU A 9 55.80 31.25 4.87
CA LEU A 9 54.97 32.07 3.97
C LEU A 9 55.81 32.71 2.87
N THR A 10 57.05 33.15 3.19
CA THR A 10 57.99 33.73 2.20
C THR A 10 58.54 32.65 1.24
N ALA A 11 58.76 31.43 1.71
CA ALA A 11 59.18 30.30 0.87
C ALA A 11 58.08 29.86 -0.10
N LEU A 12 56.79 29.86 0.35
CA LEU A 12 55.63 29.56 -0.52
C LEU A 12 55.40 30.66 -1.57
N PHE A 13 55.64 31.94 -1.23
CA PHE A 13 55.52 33.06 -2.18
C PHE A 13 56.65 33.10 -3.22
N ALA A 14 57.89 32.69 -2.86
CA ALA A 14 58.97 32.53 -3.79
C ALA A 14 58.76 31.41 -4.79
N CYS A 15 58.19 30.27 -4.31
CA CYS A 15 57.86 29.10 -5.17
C CYS A 15 56.72 29.40 -6.16
N PHE A 16 55.80 30.35 -5.83
CA PHE A 16 54.70 30.75 -6.70
C PHE A 16 55.15 31.74 -7.78
N MET A 17 56.27 32.45 -7.59
CA MET A 17 56.79 33.41 -8.57
C MET A 17 57.76 32.77 -9.59
N GLU A 18 58.32 31.57 -9.31
CA GLU A 18 59.17 30.87 -10.24
C GLU A 18 58.44 30.02 -11.31
N THR A 19 57.12 29.87 -11.18
CA THR A 19 56.32 29.11 -12.15
C THR A 19 55.68 30.00 -13.26
N SER A 20 55.96 31.32 -13.28
CA SER A 20 55.36 32.22 -14.27
C SER A 20 56.31 32.60 -15.41
N ASN A 21 57.38 31.89 -15.64
CA ASN A 21 58.17 32.02 -16.86
C ASN A 21 57.63 31.09 -17.97
N PHE A 22 56.44 31.44 -18.48
CA PHE A 22 55.94 30.89 -19.73
C PHE A 22 56.76 31.54 -20.87
N ARG A 23 57.70 30.79 -21.44
CA ARG A 23 58.34 31.13 -22.71
C ARG A 23 57.27 31.14 -23.78
N VAL A 24 56.99 32.32 -24.35
CA VAL A 24 56.33 32.46 -25.63
C VAL A 24 57.27 31.86 -26.66
N VAL A 25 56.94 30.68 -27.15
CA VAL A 25 57.60 30.07 -28.32
C VAL A 25 56.87 30.65 -29.53
N ASP A 26 57.53 31.56 -30.24
CA ASP A 26 57.15 31.98 -31.60
C ASP A 26 57.15 30.74 -32.50
N ALA A 27 55.96 30.17 -32.73
CA ALA A 27 55.75 29.23 -33.80
C ALA A 27 55.63 30.00 -35.12
N LYS A 28 56.69 30.01 -35.87
CA LYS A 28 56.68 30.42 -37.28
C LYS A 28 55.67 29.53 -38.04
N GLU A 29 54.70 30.19 -38.62
CA GLU A 29 53.79 29.67 -39.63
C GLU A 29 54.52 28.88 -40.68
N HIS A 30 54.16 27.61 -40.79
CA HIS A 30 54.33 26.86 -42.04
C HIS A 30 52.97 26.91 -42.77
N GLU A 31 52.85 27.88 -43.65
CA GLU A 31 51.81 27.86 -44.68
C GLU A 31 51.95 26.60 -45.52
N SER A 32 50.97 25.68 -45.37
CA SER A 32 50.73 24.67 -46.36
C SER A 32 49.23 24.55 -46.63
N ARG A 33 48.88 25.10 -47.79
CA ARG A 33 47.76 24.78 -48.66
C ARG A 33 46.35 24.76 -48.11
N SER A 34 45.62 25.75 -48.58
CA SER A 34 44.19 25.91 -48.68
C SER A 34 43.42 24.61 -49.00
N SER A 35 42.91 23.91 -48.02
CA SER A 35 41.55 23.42 -48.07
C SER A 35 40.68 24.50 -47.49
N SER A 36 39.64 24.92 -48.15
CA SER A 36 38.67 25.91 -47.73
C SER A 36 38.00 25.37 -46.45
N ASN A 37 38.58 25.64 -45.28
CA ASN A 37 37.95 25.36 -43.99
C ASN A 37 36.81 26.35 -43.90
N LEU A 38 35.60 25.87 -44.28
CA LEU A 38 34.37 26.56 -43.89
C LEU A 38 34.43 26.79 -42.38
N SER A 39 34.08 28.02 -41.95
CA SER A 39 33.93 28.26 -40.54
C SER A 39 32.87 27.31 -39.97
N PRO A 40 32.99 26.84 -38.71
CA PRO A 40 31.98 25.95 -38.11
C PRO A 40 30.56 26.52 -38.20
N SER A 41 30.41 27.84 -38.10
CA SER A 41 29.11 28.52 -38.25
C SER A 41 28.61 28.47 -39.71
N ASP A 42 29.45 28.77 -40.70
CA ASP A 42 29.06 28.65 -42.12
C ASP A 42 28.71 27.22 -42.52
N PHE A 43 29.41 26.27 -41.94
CA PHE A 43 29.09 24.83 -42.14
C PHE A 43 27.70 24.49 -41.57
N LEU A 44 27.38 24.88 -40.33
CA LEU A 44 26.07 24.66 -39.73
C LEU A 44 24.95 25.38 -40.49
N ASP A 45 25.20 26.61 -40.96
CA ASP A 45 24.26 27.35 -41.78
C ASP A 45 24.04 26.70 -43.15
N SER A 46 25.08 26.09 -43.71
CA SER A 46 24.94 25.30 -44.95
C SER A 46 24.20 23.97 -44.75
N LEU A 47 24.22 23.39 -43.55
CA LEU A 47 23.56 22.10 -43.23
C LEU A 47 22.10 22.32 -42.84
N MET A 48 21.78 23.29 -41.96
CA MET A 48 20.47 23.47 -41.32
C MET A 48 19.96 24.93 -41.41
N GLY A 49 20.77 25.88 -41.93
CA GLY A 49 20.41 27.28 -42.03
C GLY A 49 19.37 27.56 -43.11
N ARG A 50 18.91 28.79 -43.18
CA ARG A 50 17.88 29.23 -44.16
C ARG A 50 18.31 29.03 -45.63
N THR A 51 19.60 28.95 -45.90
CA THR A 51 20.17 28.75 -47.25
C THR A 51 20.31 27.27 -47.62
N SER A 52 20.21 26.34 -46.66
CA SER A 52 20.42 24.92 -46.91
C SER A 52 19.25 24.21 -47.62
N GLY A 53 18.07 24.85 -47.68
CA GLY A 53 16.86 24.22 -48.18
C GLY A 53 16.24 23.17 -47.24
N TYR A 54 16.78 23.02 -46.01
CA TYR A 54 16.24 22.13 -44.99
C TYR A 54 14.95 22.70 -44.40
N ASP A 55 13.88 21.93 -44.38
CA ASP A 55 12.62 22.33 -43.75
C ASP A 55 12.33 21.35 -42.58
N ALA A 56 12.37 21.85 -41.35
CA ALA A 56 12.10 21.10 -40.13
C ALA A 56 10.63 20.61 -39.99
N ARG A 57 9.71 21.23 -40.75
CA ARG A 57 8.29 20.86 -40.73
C ARG A 57 8.00 19.59 -41.54
N ILE A 58 8.91 19.20 -42.41
CA ILE A 58 8.79 18.07 -43.31
C ILE A 58 9.61 16.90 -42.75
N ARG A 59 8.95 15.72 -42.56
CA ARG A 59 9.66 14.53 -42.09
C ARG A 59 10.72 14.06 -43.11
N PRO A 60 11.77 13.39 -42.64
CA PRO A 60 12.69 12.66 -43.54
C PRO A 60 11.92 11.72 -44.48
N ASN A 61 12.42 11.57 -45.69
CA ASN A 61 11.82 10.68 -46.71
C ASN A 61 10.33 10.97 -46.98
N PHE A 62 9.93 12.24 -47.05
CA PHE A 62 8.55 12.65 -47.30
C PHE A 62 8.00 11.94 -48.57
N LYS A 63 6.79 11.34 -48.43
CA LYS A 63 6.17 10.44 -49.46
C LYS A 63 6.91 9.11 -49.71
N GLY A 64 7.98 8.82 -48.99
CA GLY A 64 8.68 7.56 -49.00
C GLY A 64 8.33 6.66 -47.81
N PRO A 65 9.16 5.66 -47.48
CA PRO A 65 8.94 4.76 -46.37
C PRO A 65 8.86 5.50 -45.02
N PRO A 66 8.21 4.90 -43.99
CA PRO A 66 8.15 5.50 -42.68
C PRO A 66 9.53 5.72 -42.08
N VAL A 67 9.64 6.71 -41.21
CA VAL A 67 10.88 6.95 -40.43
C VAL A 67 10.88 6.02 -39.24
N ASN A 68 11.87 5.15 -39.17
CA ASN A 68 12.08 4.32 -37.98
C ASN A 68 12.86 5.11 -36.95
N VAL A 69 12.28 5.20 -35.75
CA VAL A 69 12.88 5.87 -34.58
C VAL A 69 13.13 4.82 -33.51
N THR A 70 14.40 4.58 -33.24
CA THR A 70 14.84 3.68 -32.19
C THR A 70 14.83 4.42 -30.84
N CYS A 71 14.09 3.90 -29.88
CA CYS A 71 13.95 4.45 -28.55
C CYS A 71 14.75 3.66 -27.51
N ASN A 72 15.38 4.37 -26.59
CA ASN A 72 16.05 3.83 -25.43
C ASN A 72 15.72 4.70 -24.20
N ILE A 73 15.53 4.07 -23.06
CA ILE A 73 15.25 4.75 -21.80
C ILE A 73 16.28 4.34 -20.76
N PHE A 74 16.84 5.34 -20.07
CA PHE A 74 17.63 5.13 -18.87
C PHE A 74 16.85 5.70 -17.68
N ILE A 75 16.49 4.84 -16.71
CA ILE A 75 15.78 5.20 -15.50
C ILE A 75 16.79 5.66 -14.45
N ASN A 76 16.82 6.96 -14.21
CA ASN A 76 17.71 7.56 -13.23
C ASN A 76 17.18 7.42 -11.80
N SER A 77 15.87 7.64 -11.61
CA SER A 77 15.20 7.38 -10.33
C SER A 77 13.74 6.97 -10.56
N PHE A 78 13.28 6.05 -9.73
CA PHE A 78 11.89 5.64 -9.66
C PHE A 78 11.36 6.17 -8.33
N GLY A 79 10.40 7.09 -8.38
CA GLY A 79 9.88 7.78 -7.20
C GLY A 79 8.73 7.05 -6.53
N SER A 80 7.90 7.81 -5.83
CA SER A 80 6.74 7.26 -5.11
C SER A 80 5.73 6.62 -6.07
N VAL A 81 5.37 5.37 -5.78
CA VAL A 81 4.19 4.72 -6.31
C VAL A 81 3.05 5.03 -5.36
N THR A 82 2.00 5.70 -5.84
CA THR A 82 0.92 6.23 -5.00
C THR A 82 -0.38 5.54 -5.31
N GLU A 83 -0.90 4.77 -4.37
CA GLU A 83 -2.13 4.00 -4.54
C GLU A 83 -3.37 4.91 -4.62
N THR A 84 -3.38 6.03 -3.88
CA THR A 84 -4.53 6.96 -3.83
C THR A 84 -4.81 7.63 -5.16
N THR A 85 -3.76 8.00 -5.89
CA THR A 85 -3.84 8.65 -7.20
C THR A 85 -3.66 7.67 -8.35
N MET A 86 -3.29 6.42 -8.06
CA MET A 86 -2.99 5.37 -9.04
C MET A 86 -1.99 5.83 -10.09
N ASP A 87 -0.83 6.32 -9.62
CA ASP A 87 0.26 6.79 -10.45
C ASP A 87 1.62 6.52 -9.84
N TYR A 88 2.64 6.66 -10.64
CA TYR A 88 4.02 6.60 -10.20
C TYR A 88 4.86 7.70 -10.85
N ARG A 89 5.87 8.14 -10.13
CA ARG A 89 6.80 9.17 -10.59
C ARG A 89 8.12 8.54 -11.01
N VAL A 90 8.63 8.96 -12.15
CA VAL A 90 9.90 8.45 -12.68
C VAL A 90 10.71 9.59 -13.30
N ASN A 91 12.04 9.57 -13.07
CA ASN A 91 12.99 10.46 -13.74
C ASN A 91 13.79 9.63 -14.73
N ILE A 92 13.74 10.00 -16.01
CA ILE A 92 14.33 9.24 -17.10
C ILE A 92 15.22 10.11 -18.00
N PHE A 93 16.17 9.47 -18.67
CA PHE A 93 16.74 9.97 -19.91
C PHE A 93 16.09 9.21 -21.06
N LEU A 94 15.31 9.92 -21.89
CA LEU A 94 14.75 9.40 -23.11
C LEU A 94 15.72 9.68 -24.26
N ARG A 95 16.14 8.64 -24.97
CA ARG A 95 17.00 8.74 -26.13
C ARG A 95 16.25 8.25 -27.34
N GLN A 96 16.28 9.06 -28.41
CA GLN A 96 15.66 8.77 -29.68
C GLN A 96 16.73 8.83 -30.77
N LYS A 97 16.78 7.85 -31.65
CA LYS A 97 17.73 7.76 -32.75
C LYS A 97 16.98 7.52 -34.05
N TRP A 98 17.19 8.39 -35.03
CA TRP A 98 16.60 8.23 -36.37
C TRP A 98 17.58 8.66 -37.43
N ASN A 99 17.33 8.30 -38.70
CA ASN A 99 18.14 8.74 -39.84
C ASN A 99 17.43 9.83 -40.63
N ASP A 100 18.11 10.97 -40.84
CA ASP A 100 17.69 12.04 -41.73
C ASP A 100 18.76 12.24 -42.81
N PRO A 101 18.58 11.70 -44.01
CA PRO A 101 19.59 11.80 -45.07
C PRO A 101 19.94 13.24 -45.47
N ARG A 102 19.05 14.24 -45.16
CA ARG A 102 19.27 15.67 -45.43
C ARG A 102 20.34 16.27 -44.51
N LEU A 103 20.60 15.65 -43.36
CA LEU A 103 21.62 16.04 -42.40
C LEU A 103 22.95 15.28 -42.56
N ALA A 104 23.07 14.43 -43.60
CA ALA A 104 24.33 13.76 -43.90
C ALA A 104 25.37 14.78 -44.41
N TYR A 105 26.61 14.68 -43.91
CA TYR A 105 27.69 15.55 -44.28
C TYR A 105 28.97 14.80 -44.59
N SER A 106 29.76 15.31 -45.54
CA SER A 106 31.07 14.72 -45.92
C SER A 106 32.22 15.70 -45.78
N LYS A 107 31.91 17.02 -45.74
CA LYS A 107 32.89 18.09 -45.82
C LYS A 107 33.60 18.40 -44.50
N TYR A 108 33.10 17.88 -43.37
CA TYR A 108 33.68 18.07 -42.04
C TYR A 108 34.41 16.80 -41.58
N PRO A 109 35.57 16.92 -40.94
CA PRO A 109 36.40 15.74 -40.60
C PRO A 109 35.82 14.89 -39.50
N ASP A 110 35.06 15.45 -38.56
CA ASP A 110 34.55 14.79 -37.36
C ASP A 110 33.49 13.75 -37.70
N SER A 111 33.51 12.65 -36.98
CA SER A 111 32.53 11.54 -37.09
C SER A 111 31.15 11.89 -36.57
N SER A 112 31.05 12.86 -35.66
CA SER A 112 29.81 13.33 -35.08
C SER A 112 29.93 14.78 -34.68
N LEU A 113 28.80 15.49 -34.69
CA LEU A 113 28.67 16.91 -34.27
C LEU A 113 27.78 16.92 -33.01
N ASP A 114 28.36 17.41 -31.92
CA ASP A 114 27.60 17.72 -30.68
C ASP A 114 27.16 19.19 -30.78
N LEU A 115 25.84 19.38 -30.83
CA LEU A 115 25.23 20.68 -31.09
C LEU A 115 24.52 21.21 -29.85
N ASP A 116 24.43 22.54 -29.77
CA ASP A 116 23.67 23.20 -28.73
C ASP A 116 22.19 22.83 -28.78
N PRO A 117 21.53 22.58 -27.65
CA PRO A 117 20.11 22.22 -27.59
C PRO A 117 19.16 23.18 -28.31
N SER A 118 19.49 24.44 -28.44
CA SER A 118 18.67 25.41 -29.19
C SER A 118 18.56 25.10 -30.69
N MET A 119 19.52 24.34 -31.24
CA MET A 119 19.50 23.88 -32.64
C MET A 119 18.42 22.83 -32.91
N LEU A 120 17.86 22.24 -31.87
CA LEU A 120 16.72 21.26 -31.98
C LEU A 120 15.49 21.86 -32.67
N ASP A 121 15.29 23.17 -32.60
CA ASP A 121 14.16 23.84 -33.26
C ASP A 121 14.37 24.05 -34.75
N SER A 122 15.61 23.86 -35.21
CA SER A 122 15.97 23.96 -36.61
C SER A 122 15.89 22.66 -37.38
N ILE A 123 15.65 21.51 -36.67
CA ILE A 123 15.55 20.19 -37.28
C ILE A 123 14.21 19.54 -36.98
N TRP A 124 13.82 18.62 -37.86
CA TRP A 124 12.65 17.75 -37.60
C TRP A 124 12.90 16.84 -36.41
N LYS A 125 11.87 16.69 -35.59
CA LYS A 125 11.86 15.80 -34.42
C LYS A 125 10.66 14.88 -34.45
N PRO A 126 10.78 13.60 -33.99
CA PRO A 126 9.62 12.75 -33.73
C PRO A 126 8.70 13.40 -32.68
N ASP A 127 7.39 13.24 -32.88
CA ASP A 127 6.32 13.79 -32.04
C ASP A 127 5.91 12.85 -30.90
N LEU A 128 6.87 12.19 -30.28
CA LEU A 128 6.66 11.25 -29.22
C LEU A 128 6.02 11.91 -27.98
N PHE A 129 4.97 11.28 -27.47
CA PHE A 129 4.37 11.60 -26.18
C PHE A 129 4.12 10.33 -25.35
N PHE A 130 3.90 10.50 -24.05
CA PHE A 130 3.58 9.38 -23.17
C PHE A 130 2.07 9.26 -23.01
N ALA A 131 1.49 8.19 -23.57
CA ALA A 131 0.03 8.04 -23.66
C ALA A 131 -0.67 7.94 -22.29
N ASN A 132 0.01 7.48 -21.26
CA ASN A 132 -0.50 7.38 -19.90
C ASN A 132 0.06 8.46 -18.94
N GLU A 133 0.54 9.58 -19.49
CA GLU A 133 1.03 10.70 -18.70
C GLU A 133 -0.10 11.45 -17.99
N LYS A 134 0.13 11.81 -16.74
CA LYS A 134 -0.68 12.75 -15.94
C LYS A 134 -0.01 14.09 -15.76
N GLY A 135 1.30 14.14 -15.89
CA GLY A 135 2.11 15.33 -15.79
C GLY A 135 3.57 15.03 -16.08
N ALA A 136 4.25 16.02 -16.64
CA ALA A 136 5.67 15.94 -16.97
C ALA A 136 6.37 17.28 -16.70
N ASN A 137 7.66 17.20 -16.35
CA ASN A 137 8.52 18.36 -16.19
C ASN A 137 9.82 18.17 -16.96
N PHE A 138 10.23 19.19 -17.66
CA PHE A 138 11.56 19.31 -18.23
C PHE A 138 12.58 19.71 -17.15
N HIS A 139 13.85 19.48 -17.44
CA HIS A 139 14.96 19.89 -16.59
C HIS A 139 15.82 20.90 -17.34
N ASP A 140 15.91 22.10 -16.79
CA ASP A 140 16.59 23.30 -17.38
C ASP A 140 17.63 23.95 -16.46
N VAL A 141 18.03 23.24 -15.40
CA VAL A 141 19.03 23.70 -14.44
C VAL A 141 20.36 22.95 -14.69
N THR A 142 21.46 23.64 -14.95
CA THR A 142 21.74 25.08 -15.16
C THR A 142 21.41 25.53 -16.58
N THR A 143 21.31 24.62 -17.52
CA THR A 143 20.90 24.77 -18.93
C THR A 143 19.93 23.62 -19.25
N ASP A 144 19.28 23.73 -20.42
CA ASP A 144 18.41 22.65 -20.93
C ASP A 144 19.12 21.28 -20.90
N ASN A 145 18.55 20.33 -20.17
CA ASN A 145 19.12 18.96 -20.09
C ASN A 145 18.73 18.14 -21.33
N LYS A 146 19.20 18.61 -22.49
CA LYS A 146 19.01 17.98 -23.81
C LYS A 146 20.37 17.79 -24.47
N LEU A 147 20.50 16.76 -25.28
CA LEU A 147 21.67 16.50 -26.11
C LEU A 147 21.22 16.29 -27.54
N LEU A 148 21.84 16.99 -28.46
CA LEU A 148 21.69 16.77 -29.90
C LEU A 148 23.05 16.38 -30.50
N ARG A 149 23.09 15.20 -31.11
CA ARG A 149 24.26 14.71 -31.83
C ARG A 149 23.85 14.26 -33.22
N ILE A 150 24.56 14.78 -34.24
CA ILE A 150 24.37 14.38 -35.64
C ILE A 150 25.62 13.66 -36.11
N PHE A 151 25.41 12.43 -36.61
CA PHE A 151 26.48 11.61 -37.19
C PHE A 151 26.66 11.93 -38.65
N LYS A 152 27.84 11.52 -39.19
CA LYS A 152 28.24 11.79 -40.58
C LYS A 152 27.30 11.20 -41.62
N ASP A 153 26.65 10.10 -41.29
CA ASP A 153 25.67 9.38 -42.13
C ASP A 153 24.27 10.02 -42.12
N GLY A 154 24.09 11.12 -41.38
CA GLY A 154 22.79 11.76 -41.18
C GLY A 154 21.96 11.15 -40.04
N THR A 155 22.51 10.23 -39.28
CA THR A 155 21.84 9.72 -38.10
C THR A 155 21.82 10.78 -36.99
N VAL A 156 20.65 11.04 -36.41
CA VAL A 156 20.45 11.98 -35.33
C VAL A 156 20.21 11.22 -34.03
N LEU A 157 20.94 11.59 -32.99
CA LEU A 157 20.71 11.14 -31.61
C LEU A 157 20.23 12.31 -30.78
N TYR A 158 19.01 12.20 -30.29
CA TYR A 158 18.40 13.15 -29.36
C TYR A 158 18.21 12.50 -28.01
N SER A 159 18.70 13.14 -26.96
CA SER A 159 18.50 12.69 -25.58
C SER A 159 17.92 13.83 -24.74
N ILE A 160 16.93 13.54 -23.92
CA ILE A 160 16.28 14.49 -23.03
C ILE A 160 16.04 13.88 -21.66
N ARG A 161 16.25 14.70 -20.63
CA ARG A 161 15.90 14.33 -19.25
C ARG A 161 14.49 14.80 -18.91
N LEU A 162 13.67 13.86 -18.40
CA LEU A 162 12.26 14.10 -18.07
C LEU A 162 11.96 13.58 -16.68
N THR A 163 11.11 14.27 -15.94
CA THR A 163 10.38 13.72 -14.80
C THR A 163 8.94 13.56 -15.20
N LEU A 164 8.46 12.33 -15.13
CA LEU A 164 7.11 11.93 -15.53
C LEU A 164 6.30 11.46 -14.33
N ILE A 165 5.03 11.80 -14.33
CA ILE A 165 4.00 11.19 -13.49
C ILE A 165 3.09 10.40 -14.42
N LEU A 166 3.15 9.07 -14.33
CA LEU A 166 2.45 8.16 -15.23
C LEU A 166 1.34 7.42 -14.50
N SER A 167 0.21 7.27 -15.16
CA SER A 167 -0.92 6.49 -14.65
C SER A 167 -0.56 5.01 -14.55
N CYS A 168 -0.86 4.40 -13.42
CA CYS A 168 -0.73 2.97 -13.17
C CYS A 168 -2.00 2.47 -12.48
N PRO A 169 -3.00 1.97 -13.22
CA PRO A 169 -4.18 1.34 -12.64
C PRO A 169 -3.75 0.12 -11.83
N MET A 170 -4.02 0.13 -10.51
CA MET A 170 -3.58 -0.91 -9.59
C MET A 170 -4.75 -1.81 -9.21
N ASP A 171 -4.55 -3.12 -9.20
CA ASP A 171 -5.45 -4.08 -8.54
C ASP A 171 -4.99 -4.32 -7.10
N LEU A 172 -5.77 -3.81 -6.14
CA LEU A 172 -5.46 -3.88 -4.71
C LEU A 172 -6.21 -5.01 -3.98
N LYS A 173 -6.79 -5.99 -4.70
CA LYS A 173 -7.50 -7.12 -4.05
C LYS A 173 -6.62 -7.86 -3.07
N ASN A 174 -5.37 -8.10 -3.44
CA ASN A 174 -4.39 -8.83 -2.63
C ASN A 174 -3.57 -7.92 -1.71
N PHE A 175 -3.88 -6.61 -1.65
CA PHE A 175 -3.14 -5.66 -0.83
C PHE A 175 -3.08 -6.08 0.65
N PRO A 176 -1.91 -6.05 1.31
CA PRO A 176 -0.61 -5.58 0.85
C PRO A 176 0.32 -6.68 0.27
N MET A 177 -0.19 -7.85 -0.06
CA MET A 177 0.55 -9.00 -0.61
C MET A 177 0.48 -9.03 -2.15
N ASP A 178 0.41 -7.87 -2.78
CA ASP A 178 0.18 -7.67 -4.19
C ASP A 178 1.47 -7.47 -4.99
N VAL A 179 1.39 -7.82 -6.27
CA VAL A 179 2.35 -7.47 -7.30
C VAL A 179 1.64 -6.54 -8.27
N GLN A 180 2.21 -5.36 -8.54
CA GLN A 180 1.62 -4.36 -9.42
C GLN A 180 2.41 -4.28 -10.72
N THR A 181 1.70 -4.19 -11.83
CA THR A 181 2.30 -4.00 -13.15
C THR A 181 2.01 -2.59 -13.63
N CYS A 182 3.04 -1.74 -13.63
CA CYS A 182 2.96 -0.39 -14.13
C CYS A 182 3.57 -0.28 -15.52
N THR A 183 2.87 0.37 -16.44
CA THR A 183 3.31 0.53 -17.82
C THR A 183 3.79 1.94 -18.11
N MET A 184 4.70 2.07 -19.08
CA MET A 184 5.06 3.34 -19.70
C MET A 184 4.85 3.18 -21.19
N GLN A 185 3.97 3.99 -21.78
CA GLN A 185 3.56 3.91 -23.18
C GLN A 185 4.06 5.13 -23.95
N LEU A 186 4.85 4.89 -25.00
CA LEU A 186 5.40 5.89 -25.90
C LEU A 186 4.66 5.82 -27.22
N GLU A 187 3.98 6.88 -27.60
CA GLU A 187 3.10 6.93 -28.76
C GLU A 187 3.42 8.17 -29.62
N SER A 188 3.12 8.11 -30.92
CA SER A 188 3.15 9.29 -31.81
C SER A 188 1.80 9.98 -31.80
N PHE A 189 1.79 11.31 -31.74
CA PHE A 189 0.56 12.10 -31.69
C PHE A 189 -0.04 12.39 -33.06
N GLY A 190 0.78 12.84 -34.01
CA GLY A 190 0.31 13.32 -35.31
C GLY A 190 0.70 12.44 -36.50
N TYR A 191 1.70 11.55 -36.36
CA TYR A 191 2.16 10.70 -37.45
C TYR A 191 1.56 9.31 -37.34
N THR A 192 0.93 8.86 -38.44
CA THR A 192 0.48 7.48 -38.56
C THR A 192 1.66 6.52 -38.80
N MET A 193 1.40 5.20 -38.68
CA MET A 193 2.44 4.16 -38.95
C MET A 193 2.94 4.16 -40.39
N ASN A 194 2.28 4.85 -41.32
CA ASN A 194 2.78 5.04 -42.70
C ASN A 194 3.93 6.07 -42.75
N ASP A 195 4.04 6.92 -41.74
CA ASP A 195 5.00 8.01 -41.68
C ASP A 195 6.06 7.84 -40.64
N LEU A 196 5.72 7.21 -39.48
CA LEU A 196 6.60 7.09 -38.33
C LEU A 196 6.37 5.75 -37.61
N ILE A 197 7.47 5.08 -37.27
CA ILE A 197 7.45 3.83 -36.49
C ILE A 197 8.44 3.96 -35.34
N PHE A 198 7.96 3.70 -34.11
CA PHE A 198 8.83 3.55 -32.93
C PHE A 198 9.23 2.09 -32.73
N GLU A 199 10.47 1.90 -32.39
CA GLU A 199 11.05 0.58 -32.09
C GLU A 199 11.96 0.69 -30.87
N TRP A 200 12.00 -0.36 -30.05
CA TRP A 200 12.95 -0.43 -28.98
C TRP A 200 14.36 -0.75 -29.50
N LEU A 201 15.38 -0.20 -28.86
CA LEU A 201 16.75 -0.60 -29.11
C LEU A 201 16.92 -2.09 -28.78
N GLU A 202 17.48 -2.90 -29.71
CA GLU A 202 17.60 -4.34 -29.55
C GLU A 202 18.32 -4.77 -28.27
N ASN A 203 19.39 -4.06 -27.90
CA ASN A 203 20.16 -4.35 -26.70
C ASN A 203 20.11 -3.15 -25.73
N GLY A 204 19.54 -3.37 -24.54
CA GLY A 204 19.48 -2.36 -23.51
C GLY A 204 18.43 -1.26 -23.76
N ALA A 205 17.26 -1.63 -24.29
CA ALA A 205 16.15 -0.71 -24.54
C ALA A 205 15.77 0.10 -23.29
N VAL A 206 15.73 -0.57 -22.15
CA VAL A 206 15.43 0.06 -20.84
C VAL A 206 16.55 -0.31 -19.87
N GLN A 207 17.27 0.69 -19.46
CA GLN A 207 18.36 0.61 -18.50
C GLN A 207 17.95 1.23 -17.19
N VAL A 208 18.43 0.71 -16.09
CA VAL A 208 18.14 1.21 -14.75
C VAL A 208 19.45 1.62 -14.09
N SER A 209 19.44 2.73 -13.37
CA SER A 209 20.60 3.20 -12.60
C SER A 209 20.99 2.18 -11.55
N ASP A 210 22.29 1.91 -11.44
CA ASP A 210 22.84 1.04 -10.40
C ASP A 210 22.47 1.57 -9.00
N GLY A 211 21.99 0.66 -8.13
CA GLY A 211 21.59 1.02 -6.77
C GLY A 211 20.21 1.67 -6.64
N LEU A 212 19.37 1.63 -7.69
CA LEU A 212 17.99 2.09 -7.59
C LEU A 212 17.21 1.21 -6.63
N THR A 213 16.70 1.80 -5.55
CA THR A 213 15.88 1.14 -4.54
C THR A 213 14.56 1.87 -4.36
N LEU A 214 13.47 1.11 -4.30
CA LEU A 214 12.15 1.65 -3.95
C LEU A 214 11.86 1.34 -2.49
N PRO A 215 11.37 2.33 -1.69
CA PRO A 215 11.14 2.12 -0.26
C PRO A 215 10.08 1.06 0.07
N GLN A 216 9.06 0.92 -0.78
CA GLN A 216 7.91 0.04 -0.54
C GLN A 216 7.80 -1.13 -1.50
N PHE A 217 8.59 -1.13 -2.58
CA PHE A 217 8.53 -2.15 -3.63
C PHE A 217 9.91 -2.69 -3.95
N ILE A 218 9.93 -3.86 -4.55
CA ILE A 218 11.08 -4.42 -5.24
C ILE A 218 10.71 -4.45 -6.72
N MET A 219 11.50 -3.78 -7.57
CA MET A 219 11.34 -3.86 -9.00
C MET A 219 12.06 -5.11 -9.52
N ARG A 220 11.37 -5.92 -10.32
CA ARG A 220 11.99 -7.07 -10.96
C ARG A 220 12.98 -6.65 -12.04
N ASP A 221 14.00 -7.46 -12.24
CA ASP A 221 15.01 -7.22 -13.27
C ASP A 221 14.44 -7.41 -14.69
N GLU A 222 13.50 -8.32 -14.85
CA GLU A 222 12.81 -8.58 -16.11
C GLU A 222 11.80 -7.46 -16.39
N LYS A 223 11.99 -6.80 -17.54
CA LYS A 223 11.10 -5.77 -18.06
C LYS A 223 10.50 -6.27 -19.35
N GLU A 224 9.19 -6.35 -19.41
CA GLU A 224 8.50 -6.74 -20.62
C GLU A 224 8.45 -5.55 -21.59
N LEU A 225 9.02 -5.73 -22.77
CA LEU A 225 8.91 -4.79 -23.87
C LEU A 225 7.79 -5.24 -24.79
N GLY A 226 6.86 -4.36 -25.07
CA GLY A 226 5.69 -4.65 -25.88
C GLY A 226 5.45 -3.63 -26.98
N ASN A 227 4.52 -3.98 -27.84
CA ASN A 227 3.94 -3.10 -28.84
C ASN A 227 2.48 -2.83 -28.47
N CYS A 228 2.12 -1.56 -28.29
CA CYS A 228 0.79 -1.11 -27.91
C CYS A 228 0.06 -0.36 -29.01
N THR A 229 0.41 -0.58 -30.29
CA THR A 229 -0.16 0.13 -31.46
C THR A 229 -1.64 0.48 -31.29
N LYS A 230 -1.99 1.74 -31.43
CA LYS A 230 -3.33 2.27 -31.24
C LYS A 230 -4.05 2.44 -32.57
N HIS A 231 -5.34 2.13 -32.56
CA HIS A 231 -6.23 2.31 -33.68
C HIS A 231 -7.30 3.33 -33.33
N TYR A 232 -7.23 4.51 -33.91
CA TYR A 232 -8.21 5.58 -33.76
C TYR A 232 -8.95 5.80 -35.09
N ASN A 233 -10.04 6.56 -35.05
CA ASN A 233 -10.76 6.95 -36.27
C ASN A 233 -9.90 7.77 -37.24
N THR A 234 -8.84 8.41 -36.74
CA THR A 234 -7.89 9.21 -37.51
C THR A 234 -6.76 8.39 -38.15
N GLY A 235 -6.62 7.13 -37.77
CA GLY A 235 -5.58 6.24 -38.31
C GLY A 235 -4.98 5.30 -37.30
N ARG A 236 -3.92 4.61 -37.74
CA ARG A 236 -3.15 3.69 -36.95
C ARG A 236 -1.84 4.37 -36.50
N PHE A 237 -1.61 4.44 -35.19
CA PHE A 237 -0.48 5.14 -34.60
C PHE A 237 0.48 4.15 -33.94
N THR A 238 1.77 4.41 -34.11
CA THR A 238 2.81 3.61 -33.48
C THR A 238 2.82 3.83 -31.97
N CYS A 239 2.84 2.76 -31.22
CA CYS A 239 2.94 2.78 -29.77
C CYS A 239 3.83 1.63 -29.32
N ILE A 240 4.80 1.94 -28.47
CA ILE A 240 5.65 0.96 -27.80
C ILE A 240 5.50 1.09 -26.28
N GLU A 241 5.57 -0.01 -25.56
CA GLU A 241 5.40 0.01 -24.11
C GLU A 241 6.49 -0.80 -23.39
N VAL A 242 6.74 -0.40 -22.17
CA VAL A 242 7.52 -1.19 -21.21
C VAL A 242 6.66 -1.40 -19.96
N LYS A 243 6.67 -2.62 -19.41
CA LYS A 243 6.00 -2.98 -18.18
C LYS A 243 7.00 -3.22 -17.07
N PHE A 244 6.73 -2.61 -15.92
CA PHE A 244 7.49 -2.74 -14.69
C PHE A 244 6.71 -3.58 -13.70
N HIS A 245 7.27 -4.70 -13.26
CA HIS A 245 6.68 -5.54 -12.22
C HIS A 245 7.23 -5.11 -10.85
N LEU A 246 6.33 -4.64 -10.00
CA LEU A 246 6.63 -4.07 -8.69
C LEU A 246 6.05 -4.97 -7.59
N GLU A 247 6.91 -5.66 -6.85
CA GLU A 247 6.51 -6.49 -5.72
C GLU A 247 6.51 -5.67 -4.43
N ARG A 248 5.36 -5.62 -3.75
CA ARG A 248 5.24 -4.86 -2.50
C ARG A 248 5.97 -5.55 -1.34
N GLN A 249 6.70 -4.75 -0.57
CA GLN A 249 7.37 -5.20 0.65
C GLN A 249 6.40 -5.19 1.84
N MET A 250 6.29 -6.35 2.51
CA MET A 250 5.34 -6.57 3.61
C MET A 250 5.77 -5.96 4.95
N GLY A 251 7.05 -5.65 5.13
CA GLY A 251 7.61 -5.32 6.46
C GLY A 251 6.89 -4.18 7.17
N TYR A 252 6.63 -3.10 6.47
CA TYR A 252 5.90 -1.95 7.03
C TYR A 252 4.49 -2.33 7.51
N TYR A 253 3.73 -3.05 6.68
CA TYR A 253 2.35 -3.44 6.98
C TYR A 253 2.27 -4.46 8.13
N LEU A 254 3.24 -5.39 8.21
CA LEU A 254 3.33 -6.33 9.32
C LEU A 254 3.45 -5.60 10.66
N ILE A 255 4.37 -4.64 10.75
CA ILE A 255 4.63 -3.90 11.99
C ILE A 255 3.49 -2.93 12.31
N GLN A 256 2.96 -2.23 11.32
CA GLN A 256 2.00 -1.14 11.53
C GLN A 256 0.55 -1.62 11.67
N MET A 257 0.17 -2.73 11.02
CA MET A 257 -1.22 -3.17 10.93
C MET A 257 -1.46 -4.57 11.50
N TYR A 258 -0.70 -5.58 11.06
CA TYR A 258 -0.96 -6.97 11.45
C TYR A 258 -0.61 -7.25 12.92
N ILE A 259 0.56 -6.84 13.38
CA ILE A 259 0.99 -7.08 14.76
C ILE A 259 0.10 -6.34 15.78
N PRO A 260 -0.20 -5.02 15.64
CA PRO A 260 -1.06 -4.33 16.57
C PRO A 260 -2.48 -4.90 16.64
N SER A 261 -3.08 -5.23 15.49
CA SER A 261 -4.42 -5.84 15.45
C SER A 261 -4.45 -7.23 16.12
N LEU A 262 -3.42 -8.04 15.90
CA LEU A 262 -3.26 -9.34 16.56
C LEU A 262 -3.16 -9.18 18.09
N LEU A 263 -2.37 -8.22 18.57
CA LEU A 263 -2.24 -7.94 20.01
C LEU A 263 -3.55 -7.47 20.64
N ILE A 264 -4.36 -6.67 19.93
CA ILE A 264 -5.69 -6.25 20.39
C ILE A 264 -6.63 -7.45 20.52
N VAL A 265 -6.62 -8.37 19.55
CA VAL A 265 -7.41 -9.61 19.61
C VAL A 265 -6.98 -10.48 20.80
N ILE A 266 -5.67 -10.67 21.01
CA ILE A 266 -5.17 -11.42 22.19
C ILE A 266 -5.56 -10.73 23.50
N LEU A 267 -5.46 -9.38 23.54
CA LEU A 267 -5.86 -8.62 24.72
C LEU A 267 -7.35 -8.79 25.02
N SER A 268 -8.22 -8.90 24.02
CA SER A 268 -9.65 -9.13 24.22
C SER A 268 -9.93 -10.46 24.94
N TRP A 269 -9.09 -11.50 24.73
CA TRP A 269 -9.24 -12.81 25.38
C TRP A 269 -8.87 -12.80 26.87
N VAL A 270 -8.13 -11.78 27.33
CA VAL A 270 -7.81 -11.61 28.77
C VAL A 270 -9.11 -11.47 29.58
N SER A 271 -10.19 -10.97 28.96
CA SER A 271 -11.50 -10.88 29.61
C SER A 271 -12.01 -12.22 30.13
N PHE A 272 -11.70 -13.34 29.47
CA PHE A 272 -12.11 -14.69 29.90
C PHE A 272 -11.41 -15.18 31.18
N TRP A 273 -10.29 -14.56 31.57
CA TRP A 273 -9.53 -14.89 32.77
C TRP A 273 -9.92 -14.03 33.97
N ILE A 274 -10.57 -12.88 33.73
CA ILE A 274 -11.05 -12.00 34.77
C ILE A 274 -12.26 -12.63 35.44
N ASN A 275 -12.45 -12.43 36.76
CA ASN A 275 -13.58 -12.97 37.50
C ASN A 275 -14.93 -12.50 36.90
N MET A 276 -15.90 -13.42 36.82
CA MET A 276 -17.24 -13.15 36.29
C MET A 276 -17.99 -12.03 37.02
N ASP A 277 -17.69 -11.81 38.33
CA ASP A 277 -18.33 -10.78 39.15
C ASP A 277 -17.72 -9.38 38.94
N ALA A 278 -16.57 -9.27 38.29
CA ALA A 278 -15.90 -8.01 37.96
C ALA A 278 -16.47 -7.39 36.66
N ALA A 279 -17.79 -7.15 36.63
CA ALA A 279 -18.49 -6.62 35.46
C ALA A 279 -17.88 -5.30 34.92
N PRO A 280 -17.52 -4.29 35.74
CA PRO A 280 -16.94 -3.07 35.20
C PRO A 280 -15.62 -3.27 34.48
N ALA A 281 -14.76 -4.17 34.97
CA ALA A 281 -13.46 -4.46 34.36
C ALA A 281 -13.59 -5.15 33.01
N ARG A 282 -14.45 -6.17 32.89
CA ARG A 282 -14.68 -6.88 31.62
C ARG A 282 -15.35 -6.01 30.57
N VAL A 283 -16.33 -5.17 30.96
CA VAL A 283 -17.01 -4.24 30.06
C VAL A 283 -16.04 -3.18 29.56
N ALA A 284 -15.25 -2.58 30.46
CA ALA A 284 -14.26 -1.57 30.09
C ALA A 284 -13.23 -2.15 29.10
N LEU A 285 -12.68 -3.34 29.37
CA LEU A 285 -11.75 -4.01 28.48
C LEU A 285 -12.37 -4.31 27.11
N GLY A 286 -13.61 -4.84 27.08
CA GLY A 286 -14.30 -5.14 25.82
C GLY A 286 -14.59 -3.90 24.98
N ILE A 287 -15.08 -2.82 25.59
CA ILE A 287 -15.37 -1.57 24.87
C ILE A 287 -14.09 -0.92 24.36
N THR A 288 -13.04 -0.86 25.17
CA THR A 288 -11.75 -0.27 24.76
C THR A 288 -11.10 -1.04 23.63
N THR A 289 -11.12 -2.38 23.66
CA THR A 289 -10.57 -3.20 22.57
C THR A 289 -11.37 -3.06 21.27
N VAL A 290 -12.71 -3.00 21.33
CA VAL A 290 -13.55 -2.72 20.15
C VAL A 290 -13.24 -1.33 19.59
N LEU A 291 -13.19 -0.30 20.44
CA LEU A 291 -12.90 1.07 20.01
C LEU A 291 -11.50 1.16 19.37
N THR A 292 -10.49 0.57 19.99
CA THR A 292 -9.12 0.56 19.44
C THR A 292 -9.08 -0.16 18.12
N MET A 293 -9.78 -1.30 17.96
CA MET A 293 -9.81 -2.04 16.70
C MET A 293 -10.53 -1.27 15.59
N THR A 294 -11.62 -0.54 15.91
CA THR A 294 -12.32 0.29 14.92
C THR A 294 -11.50 1.49 14.49
N THR A 295 -10.77 2.15 15.39
CA THR A 295 -9.85 3.25 15.04
C THR A 295 -8.69 2.76 14.20
N GLN A 296 -8.10 1.60 14.51
CA GLN A 296 -7.07 0.95 13.70
C GLN A 296 -7.58 0.63 12.29
N SER A 297 -8.77 0.04 12.17
CA SER A 297 -9.40 -0.28 10.89
C SER A 297 -9.72 0.98 10.07
N SER A 298 -10.13 2.07 10.69
CA SER A 298 -10.36 3.35 10.02
C SER A 298 -9.05 3.96 9.53
N GLY A 299 -7.99 3.93 10.37
CA GLY A 299 -6.66 4.43 10.00
C GLY A 299 -6.05 3.68 8.82
N SER A 300 -6.21 2.36 8.77
CA SER A 300 -5.70 1.53 7.68
C SER A 300 -6.33 1.84 6.31
N ARG A 301 -7.55 2.36 6.30
CA ARG A 301 -8.29 2.74 5.08
C ARG A 301 -8.00 4.16 4.62
N ALA A 302 -7.52 5.02 5.49
CA ALA A 302 -7.33 6.45 5.21
C ALA A 302 -6.25 6.70 4.13
N SER A 303 -5.23 5.84 4.06
CA SER A 303 -4.11 5.93 3.11
C SER A 303 -4.36 5.22 1.77
N LEU A 304 -5.53 4.59 1.59
CA LEU A 304 -5.86 3.79 0.42
C LEU A 304 -6.99 4.43 -0.41
N PRO A 305 -7.02 4.20 -1.73
CA PRO A 305 -8.12 4.68 -2.56
C PRO A 305 -9.45 4.03 -2.18
N LYS A 306 -10.54 4.77 -2.40
CA LYS A 306 -11.90 4.25 -2.23
C LYS A 306 -12.24 3.35 -3.41
N VAL A 307 -12.02 2.04 -3.25
CA VAL A 307 -12.36 1.02 -4.25
C VAL A 307 -13.58 0.23 -3.82
N SER A 308 -14.36 -0.27 -4.78
CA SER A 308 -15.60 -1.01 -4.53
C SER A 308 -15.40 -2.49 -4.18
N TYR A 309 -14.22 -3.03 -4.40
CA TYR A 309 -13.87 -4.41 -4.08
C TYR A 309 -13.21 -4.57 -2.71
N VAL A 310 -13.33 -5.77 -2.13
CA VAL A 310 -12.74 -6.11 -0.82
C VAL A 310 -11.26 -6.42 -1.00
N LYS A 311 -10.41 -5.80 -0.16
CA LYS A 311 -8.97 -6.06 -0.11
C LYS A 311 -8.64 -7.12 0.93
N ALA A 312 -7.48 -7.79 0.78
CA ALA A 312 -7.01 -8.76 1.76
C ALA A 312 -6.90 -8.17 3.19
N ILE A 313 -6.44 -6.94 3.31
CA ILE A 313 -6.35 -6.25 4.60
C ILE A 313 -7.74 -5.98 5.21
N ASP A 314 -8.78 -5.75 4.40
CA ASP A 314 -10.13 -5.52 4.90
C ASP A 314 -10.72 -6.80 5.50
N ILE A 315 -10.44 -7.97 4.88
CA ILE A 315 -10.84 -9.28 5.43
C ILE A 315 -10.16 -9.52 6.78
N TRP A 316 -8.85 -9.26 6.86
CA TRP A 316 -8.10 -9.38 8.11
C TRP A 316 -8.71 -8.52 9.22
N MET A 317 -8.90 -7.22 8.96
CA MET A 317 -9.46 -6.28 9.94
C MET A 317 -10.88 -6.62 10.34
N ALA A 318 -11.72 -7.06 9.39
CA ALA A 318 -13.10 -7.47 9.67
C ALA A 318 -13.17 -8.70 10.57
N VAL A 319 -12.32 -9.71 10.33
CA VAL A 319 -12.27 -10.91 11.16
C VAL A 319 -11.71 -10.59 12.55
N CYS A 320 -10.65 -9.79 12.67
CA CYS A 320 -10.15 -9.34 13.97
C CYS A 320 -11.21 -8.59 14.76
N LEU A 321 -11.96 -7.69 14.12
CA LEU A 321 -13.07 -6.98 14.75
C LEU A 321 -14.19 -7.93 15.19
N LEU A 322 -14.51 -8.93 14.37
CA LEU A 322 -15.50 -9.97 14.71
C LEU A 322 -15.09 -10.76 15.96
N PHE A 323 -13.82 -11.16 16.08
CA PHE A 323 -13.31 -11.87 17.26
C PHE A 323 -13.37 -11.03 18.52
N VAL A 324 -12.98 -9.75 18.44
CA VAL A 324 -13.05 -8.82 19.57
C VAL A 324 -14.50 -8.57 20.00
N PHE A 325 -15.41 -8.39 19.05
CA PHE A 325 -16.83 -8.21 19.30
C PHE A 325 -17.49 -9.49 19.86
N ALA A 326 -17.13 -10.65 19.33
CA ALA A 326 -17.61 -11.95 19.83
C ALA A 326 -17.19 -12.20 21.30
N ALA A 327 -15.97 -11.78 21.67
CA ALA A 327 -15.52 -11.85 23.06
C ALA A 327 -16.36 -10.97 24.00
N LEU A 328 -16.79 -9.79 23.52
CA LEU A 328 -17.70 -8.92 24.28
C LEU A 328 -19.12 -9.52 24.40
N LEU A 329 -19.63 -10.14 23.33
CA LEU A 329 -20.94 -10.83 23.35
C LEU A 329 -20.93 -12.06 24.26
N GLU A 330 -19.83 -12.83 24.27
CA GLU A 330 -19.66 -13.94 25.20
C GLU A 330 -19.82 -13.47 26.65
N TYR A 331 -19.13 -12.39 27.01
CA TYR A 331 -19.26 -11.81 28.34
C TYR A 331 -20.71 -11.38 28.65
N ALA A 332 -21.41 -10.75 27.70
CA ALA A 332 -22.81 -10.38 27.88
C ALA A 332 -23.69 -11.62 28.19
N GLY A 333 -23.46 -12.74 27.49
CA GLY A 333 -24.12 -14.02 27.75
C GLY A 333 -23.83 -14.57 29.14
N VAL A 334 -22.56 -14.60 29.55
CA VAL A 334 -22.13 -15.04 30.88
C VAL A 334 -22.76 -14.18 31.99
N ASN A 335 -22.76 -12.86 31.81
CA ASN A 335 -23.35 -11.92 32.77
C ASN A 335 -24.88 -12.10 32.88
N PHE A 336 -25.58 -12.33 31.75
CA PHE A 336 -27.02 -12.60 31.75
C PHE A 336 -27.35 -13.83 32.57
N VAL A 337 -26.66 -14.96 32.30
CA VAL A 337 -26.83 -16.19 33.06
C VAL A 337 -26.55 -15.98 34.57
N SER A 338 -25.51 -15.26 34.90
CA SER A 338 -25.15 -14.97 36.29
C SER A 338 -26.19 -14.06 37.00
N ARG A 339 -26.76 -13.06 36.30
CA ARG A 339 -27.81 -12.17 36.85
C ARG A 339 -29.13 -12.90 37.13
N GLN A 340 -29.62 -13.69 36.19
CA GLN A 340 -30.83 -14.50 36.37
C GLN A 340 -30.73 -15.35 37.62
N GLN A 341 -29.56 -15.96 37.85
CA GLN A 341 -29.31 -16.75 39.04
C GLN A 341 -29.42 -15.88 40.34
N LYS A 342 -28.84 -14.70 40.36
CA LYS A 342 -28.87 -13.82 41.52
C LYS A 342 -30.30 -13.38 41.83
N GLU A 343 -31.14 -13.08 40.84
CA GLU A 343 -32.55 -12.74 41.02
C GLU A 343 -33.39 -13.89 41.55
N PHE A 344 -33.22 -15.08 40.98
CA PHE A 344 -33.89 -16.29 41.44
C PHE A 344 -33.58 -16.57 42.93
N LEU A 345 -32.33 -16.42 43.35
CA LEU A 345 -31.91 -16.56 44.73
C LEU A 345 -32.49 -15.49 45.65
N ARG A 346 -32.63 -14.23 45.16
CA ARG A 346 -33.26 -13.15 45.91
C ARG A 346 -34.77 -13.38 46.14
N LEU A 347 -35.49 -13.84 45.12
CA LEU A 347 -36.91 -14.15 45.20
C LEU A 347 -37.16 -15.30 46.21
N ARG A 348 -36.36 -16.38 46.17
CA ARG A 348 -36.44 -17.46 47.11
C ARG A 348 -36.09 -17.08 48.57
N ARG A 349 -35.11 -16.17 48.76
CA ARG A 349 -34.81 -15.63 50.08
C ARG A 349 -35.99 -14.83 50.65
N ARG A 350 -36.70 -14.07 49.80
CA ARG A 350 -37.92 -13.35 50.16
C ARG A 350 -39.04 -14.30 50.56
N GLN A 351 -39.29 -15.35 49.77
CA GLN A 351 -40.28 -16.37 50.09
C GLN A 351 -39.99 -17.08 51.43
N ARG A 352 -38.71 -17.41 51.69
CA ARG A 352 -38.32 -18.00 52.99
C ARG A 352 -38.50 -17.04 54.18
N ARG A 353 -38.31 -15.77 54.02
CA ARG A 353 -38.55 -14.77 55.07
C ARG A 353 -40.05 -14.68 55.33
N ASN A 354 -40.87 -14.57 54.33
CA ASN A 354 -42.31 -14.50 54.47
C ASN A 354 -42.85 -15.79 55.15
N HIS A 355 -42.37 -16.97 54.78
CA HIS A 355 -42.79 -18.24 55.41
C HIS A 355 -42.37 -18.33 56.88
N LYS A 356 -41.19 -17.81 57.26
CA LYS A 356 -40.75 -17.72 58.64
C LYS A 356 -41.56 -16.70 59.44
N ASP A 357 -41.97 -15.60 58.83
CA ASP A 357 -42.84 -14.60 59.47
C ASP A 357 -44.26 -15.12 59.65
N ASP A 358 -44.79 -15.93 58.74
CA ASP A 358 -46.07 -16.64 58.84
C ASP A 358 -46.03 -17.73 59.91
N ASP A 359 -44.98 -18.55 59.99
CA ASP A 359 -44.79 -19.57 61.06
C ASP A 359 -44.67 -18.91 62.45
N MET A 360 -44.03 -17.74 62.56
CA MET A 360 -43.98 -16.99 63.83
C MET A 360 -45.32 -16.37 64.20
N ARG A 361 -46.13 -16.01 63.20
CA ARG A 361 -47.50 -15.52 63.44
C ARG A 361 -48.41 -16.63 63.90
N GLU A 362 -48.40 -17.79 63.29
CA GLU A 362 -49.17 -18.96 63.75
C GLU A 362 -48.73 -19.43 65.13
N GLY A 363 -47.40 -19.47 65.44
CA GLY A 363 -46.90 -19.78 66.76
C GLY A 363 -47.33 -18.73 67.86
N ARG A 364 -47.58 -17.47 67.47
CA ARG A 364 -48.06 -16.46 68.40
C ARG A 364 -49.57 -16.55 68.63
N PHE A 365 -50.35 -17.06 67.69
CA PHE A 365 -51.82 -17.27 67.93
C PHE A 365 -52.07 -18.52 68.73
N ASN A 366 -51.25 -19.54 68.77
CA ASN A 366 -51.44 -20.74 69.59
C ASN A 366 -51.02 -20.54 71.07
N PHE A 367 -50.36 -19.45 71.44
CA PHE A 367 -49.99 -19.21 72.87
C PHE A 367 -50.95 -18.32 73.63
N SER A 368 -52.08 -17.82 73.03
CA SER A 368 -53.02 -16.94 73.66
C SER A 368 -54.35 -17.65 74.03
N GLY A 369 -54.41 -18.95 74.16
CA GLY A 369 -55.67 -19.68 74.43
C GLY A 369 -55.61 -20.64 75.60
N TYR A 370 -55.03 -20.28 76.74
CA TYR A 370 -55.30 -20.96 78.04
C TYR A 370 -55.98 -19.96 79.01
N SER A 371 -57.30 -19.97 78.98
CA SER A 371 -58.09 -19.51 80.11
C SER A 371 -59.42 -20.28 80.20
N MET A 372 -59.42 -21.19 81.13
CA MET A 372 -60.47 -21.64 82.04
C MET A 372 -61.95 -21.39 81.68
N SER A 373 -62.77 -22.43 81.50
CA SER A 373 -63.89 -22.77 82.37
C SER A 373 -64.70 -23.96 81.87
N GLN A 374 -64.80 -24.94 82.79
CA GLN A 374 -65.97 -25.65 83.34
C GLN A 374 -67.00 -26.28 82.38
N CYS A 375 -67.08 -27.60 82.52
CA CYS A 375 -68.21 -28.57 82.76
C CYS A 375 -69.58 -28.33 82.14
N LEU A 376 -70.07 -29.24 81.36
CA LEU A 376 -71.06 -30.31 81.66
C LEU A 376 -71.66 -30.92 80.40
N PRO A 377 -72.35 -32.11 80.47
CA PRO A 377 -72.39 -33.01 79.39
C PRO A 377 -73.79 -33.13 78.72
N MET A 378 -73.90 -33.68 77.56
CA MET A 378 -74.90 -34.66 77.07
C MET A 378 -75.01 -34.64 75.51
N LYS A 379 -74.83 -35.86 75.00
CA LYS A 379 -75.70 -36.69 74.25
C LYS A 379 -75.89 -36.42 72.73
N ASP A 380 -75.71 -37.57 72.02
CA ASP A 380 -76.24 -37.99 70.77
C ASP A 380 -75.71 -37.43 69.48
N GLY A 381 -74.80 -38.15 68.74
CA GLY A 381 -75.21 -39.11 67.71
C GLY A 381 -75.29 -38.44 66.28
N SER A 382 -74.21 -38.45 65.57
CA SER A 382 -74.24 -38.83 64.21
C SER A 382 -72.80 -38.73 63.59
N ALA A 383 -72.41 -39.78 62.97
CA ALA A 383 -71.12 -39.92 62.31
C ALA A 383 -71.03 -39.14 61.00
N VAL A 384 -70.19 -38.12 61.00
CA VAL A 384 -69.73 -37.44 59.75
C VAL A 384 -68.32 -37.91 59.53
N LYS A 385 -68.13 -38.63 58.42
CA LYS A 385 -66.82 -39.02 57.88
C LYS A 385 -66.00 -37.76 57.55
N ASN A 386 -65.02 -37.45 58.33
CA ASN A 386 -64.03 -36.45 58.02
C ASN A 386 -63.09 -37.03 56.94
N ALA A 387 -63.18 -36.42 55.71
CA ALA A 387 -62.20 -36.65 54.69
C ALA A 387 -60.86 -36.01 55.15
N ALA A 388 -59.77 -36.80 55.06
CA ALA A 388 -58.43 -36.36 55.38
C ALA A 388 -58.03 -35.20 54.46
N PRO A 389 -57.39 -34.16 54.96
CA PRO A 389 -56.87 -33.10 54.11
C PRO A 389 -55.74 -33.66 53.27
N ALA A 390 -55.77 -33.36 51.96
CA ALA A 390 -54.71 -33.68 51.01
C ALA A 390 -53.36 -33.19 51.51
N PRO A 391 -52.29 -33.96 51.36
CA PRO A 391 -50.97 -33.53 51.81
C PRO A 391 -50.52 -32.27 51.05
N ASN A 392 -50.29 -31.17 51.76
CA ASN A 392 -49.71 -29.95 51.26
C ASN A 392 -48.39 -30.29 50.58
N PRO A 393 -48.12 -29.78 49.39
CA PRO A 393 -46.86 -30.05 48.71
C PRO A 393 -45.71 -29.57 49.58
N GLN A 394 -44.92 -30.47 50.07
CA GLN A 394 -43.71 -30.17 50.84
C GLN A 394 -42.80 -29.24 50.07
N PRO A 395 -42.32 -28.14 50.66
CA PRO A 395 -41.36 -27.28 50.00
C PRO A 395 -40.09 -28.09 49.71
N PRO A 396 -39.51 -27.96 48.48
CA PRO A 396 -38.37 -28.76 48.10
C PRO A 396 -37.21 -28.58 49.08
N ALA A 397 -36.56 -29.70 49.40
CA ALA A 397 -35.53 -29.82 50.42
C ALA A 397 -34.33 -28.89 50.16
N PRO A 398 -33.59 -28.45 51.17
CA PRO A 398 -32.44 -27.49 51.03
C PRO A 398 -31.37 -28.00 50.07
N LYS A 399 -31.23 -29.31 49.88
CA LYS A 399 -30.26 -29.94 48.96
C LYS A 399 -30.51 -29.63 47.48
N ASP A 400 -31.75 -29.39 47.03
CA ASP A 400 -32.06 -29.08 45.62
C ASP A 400 -31.64 -27.69 45.22
N ILE A 401 -31.52 -26.76 46.17
CA ILE A 401 -31.15 -25.37 45.91
C ILE A 401 -29.64 -25.24 45.68
N ASP A 402 -28.85 -25.95 46.47
CA ASP A 402 -27.40 -25.94 46.33
C ASP A 402 -26.97 -26.70 45.06
N THR A 403 -27.70 -27.74 44.69
CA THR A 403 -27.48 -28.45 43.43
C THR A 403 -27.86 -27.62 42.21
N MET A 404 -28.97 -26.89 42.24
CA MET A 404 -29.30 -25.93 41.18
C MET A 404 -28.29 -24.76 41.08
N ARG A 405 -27.88 -24.22 42.23
CA ARG A 405 -26.82 -23.17 42.27
C ARG A 405 -25.52 -23.65 41.65
N LYS A 406 -25.08 -24.85 42.01
CA LYS A 406 -23.89 -25.47 41.40
C LYS A 406 -24.05 -25.63 39.88
N LYS A 407 -25.19 -26.14 39.38
CA LYS A 407 -25.46 -26.31 37.95
C LYS A 407 -25.37 -25.00 37.15
N PHE A 408 -25.88 -23.87 37.66
CA PHE A 408 -25.83 -22.58 36.96
C PHE A 408 -24.43 -21.93 37.01
N VAL A 409 -23.75 -21.99 38.14
CA VAL A 409 -22.36 -21.52 38.28
C VAL A 409 -21.43 -22.37 37.40
N ASP A 410 -21.67 -23.66 37.35
CA ASP A 410 -20.89 -24.59 36.49
C ASP A 410 -21.12 -24.33 35.01
N ARG A 411 -22.35 -23.94 34.59
CA ARG A 411 -22.61 -23.54 33.19
C ARG A 411 -21.88 -22.27 32.80
N ALA A 412 -21.93 -21.21 33.61
CA ALA A 412 -21.22 -19.97 33.32
C ALA A 412 -19.71 -20.18 33.31
N LYS A 413 -19.15 -20.94 34.27
CA LYS A 413 -17.74 -21.30 34.29
C LYS A 413 -17.33 -22.16 33.09
N ARG A 414 -18.22 -23.10 32.64
CA ARG A 414 -17.96 -23.91 31.44
C ARG A 414 -17.87 -23.06 30.18
N ILE A 415 -18.75 -22.05 30.03
CA ILE A 415 -18.68 -21.09 28.89
C ILE A 415 -17.33 -20.43 28.87
N ASP A 416 -16.92 -19.75 29.96
CA ASP A 416 -15.61 -19.11 30.07
C ASP A 416 -14.44 -20.10 29.78
N THR A 417 -14.52 -21.33 30.29
CA THR A 417 -13.47 -22.37 30.10
C THR A 417 -13.37 -22.82 28.65
N ILE A 418 -14.52 -22.99 27.99
CA ILE A 418 -14.57 -23.37 26.57
C ILE A 418 -14.06 -22.21 25.73
N SER A 419 -14.46 -20.97 26.01
CA SER A 419 -14.06 -19.77 25.29
C SER A 419 -12.55 -19.53 25.35
N ARG A 420 -11.89 -19.82 26.48
CA ARG A 420 -10.42 -19.73 26.63
C ARG A 420 -9.65 -20.59 25.63
N ALA A 421 -10.22 -21.71 25.20
CA ALA A 421 -9.58 -22.59 24.21
C ALA A 421 -10.15 -22.38 22.80
N ALA A 422 -11.47 -22.17 22.67
CA ALA A 422 -12.15 -22.06 21.38
C ALA A 422 -11.74 -20.82 20.59
N PHE A 423 -11.64 -19.65 21.24
CA PHE A 423 -11.27 -18.40 20.56
C PHE A 423 -9.84 -18.43 20.00
N PRO A 424 -8.79 -18.77 20.77
CA PRO A 424 -7.45 -18.89 20.24
C PRO A 424 -7.33 -19.93 19.13
N LEU A 425 -7.99 -21.11 19.29
CA LEU A 425 -7.96 -22.17 18.28
C LEU A 425 -8.62 -21.73 16.97
N ALA A 426 -9.82 -21.15 17.04
CA ALA A 426 -10.53 -20.64 15.87
C ALA A 426 -9.73 -19.54 15.15
N PHE A 427 -9.11 -18.62 15.91
CA PHE A 427 -8.27 -17.59 15.36
C PHE A 427 -6.98 -18.14 14.73
N LEU A 428 -6.39 -19.16 15.33
CA LEU A 428 -5.23 -19.86 14.77
C LEU A 428 -5.57 -20.50 13.42
N ILE A 429 -6.70 -21.21 13.35
CA ILE A 429 -7.19 -21.81 12.10
C ILE A 429 -7.39 -20.73 11.03
N PHE A 430 -8.05 -19.62 11.38
CA PHE A 430 -8.20 -18.49 10.47
C PHE A 430 -6.84 -17.96 9.97
N ASN A 431 -5.86 -17.76 10.87
CA ASN A 431 -4.52 -17.30 10.50
C ASN A 431 -3.86 -18.25 9.48
N ILE A 432 -3.91 -19.55 9.73
CA ILE A 432 -3.34 -20.56 8.83
C ILE A 432 -3.96 -20.44 7.44
N PHE A 433 -5.30 -20.43 7.35
CA PHE A 433 -6.00 -20.28 6.08
C PHE A 433 -5.69 -18.95 5.38
N TYR A 434 -5.72 -17.84 6.11
CA TYR A 434 -5.45 -16.52 5.56
C TYR A 434 -4.05 -16.44 4.94
N TRP A 435 -3.01 -16.78 5.70
CA TRP A 435 -1.63 -16.67 5.24
C TRP A 435 -1.30 -17.67 4.13
N ILE A 436 -1.82 -18.90 4.19
CA ILE A 436 -1.62 -19.89 3.13
C ILE A 436 -2.27 -19.42 1.83
N THR A 437 -3.54 -18.99 1.89
CA THR A 437 -4.28 -18.55 0.70
C THR A 437 -3.57 -17.38 0.02
N TYR A 438 -3.23 -16.32 0.77
CA TYR A 438 -2.60 -15.14 0.17
C TYR A 438 -1.14 -15.36 -0.23
N LYS A 439 -0.42 -16.28 0.44
CA LYS A 439 0.92 -16.69 0.00
C LYS A 439 0.88 -17.47 -1.32
N ILE A 440 -0.10 -18.34 -1.51
CA ILE A 440 -0.29 -19.07 -2.77
C ILE A 440 -0.67 -18.10 -3.89
N ILE A 441 -1.64 -17.22 -3.66
CA ILE A 441 -2.06 -16.21 -4.66
C ILE A 441 -0.87 -15.33 -5.05
N ARG A 442 -0.10 -14.84 -4.09
CA ARG A 442 1.11 -14.06 -4.36
C ARG A 442 2.11 -14.83 -5.22
N HIS A 443 2.30 -16.13 -4.95
CA HIS A 443 3.19 -16.97 -5.74
C HIS A 443 2.69 -17.13 -7.18
N GLU A 444 1.38 -17.29 -7.38
CA GLU A 444 0.78 -17.37 -8.72
C GLU A 444 0.89 -16.02 -9.46
N ASP A 445 0.67 -14.88 -8.79
CA ASP A 445 0.83 -13.54 -9.40
C ASP A 445 2.29 -13.25 -9.77
N ILE A 446 3.24 -13.83 -9.03
CA ILE A 446 4.67 -13.75 -9.31
C ILE A 446 5.04 -14.56 -10.57
N HIS A 447 4.36 -15.66 -10.84
CA HIS A 447 4.65 -16.57 -11.94
C HIS A 447 3.65 -16.48 -13.10
N LYS A 448 2.70 -15.54 -13.05
CA LYS A 448 1.90 -15.18 -14.23
C LYS A 448 2.78 -14.41 -15.21
N GLU A 449 3.25 -15.09 -16.22
CA GLU A 449 3.87 -14.56 -17.43
C GLU A 449 2.83 -13.88 -18.34
#